data_298cabe10d85d6f415f861c4ce6953cf
#
_entry.id   298cabe10d85d6f415f861c4ce6953cf
#
_cell.length_a   1.000
_cell.length_b   1.000
_cell.length_c   1.000
_cell.angle_alpha   90.00
_cell.angle_beta   90.00
_cell.angle_gamma   90.00
#
_symmetry.space_group_name_H-M   'P 1'
#
loop_
_entity.id
_entity.type
_entity.pdbx_description
1 polymer ?
#
loop_
_entity_poly.entity_id
_entity_poly.type
_entity_poly.pdbx_seq_one_letter_code
_entity_poly.pdbx_strand_id
1 'polypeptide(L)'
;MTAPVALRDPAVISAESDTLRPAAKSGSAFHQGARDALRWLLVGGPGPLTGGITGLPIPLRAVVAELSAAEAVIYGRPSGRRDYAMGLEHALMWAELATETAPTTARGSERSTRQ
;
A
#
# COMPACT_ATOMS: atom_id res chain seq x y z
N MET A 1 14.47 8.58 -19.39
CA MET A 1 13.05 8.85 -19.16
C MET A 1 12.46 7.77 -18.25
N THR A 2 11.80 8.18 -17.18
CA THR A 2 11.23 7.23 -16.24
C THR A 2 9.81 6.87 -16.68
N ALA A 3 9.55 5.59 -16.91
CA ALA A 3 8.20 5.15 -17.27
C ALA A 3 7.28 5.28 -16.06
N PRO A 4 6.01 5.67 -16.26
CA PRO A 4 5.05 5.62 -15.17
C PRO A 4 4.77 4.16 -14.82
N VAL A 5 4.42 3.91 -13.56
CA VAL A 5 4.04 2.57 -13.13
C VAL A 5 2.67 2.22 -13.72
N ALA A 6 2.51 0.97 -14.17
CA ALA A 6 1.22 0.50 -14.66
C ALA A 6 0.33 0.19 -13.47
N LEU A 7 -0.69 0.99 -13.28
CA LEU A 7 -1.58 0.87 -12.13
C LEU A 7 -2.97 0.40 -12.54
N ARG A 8 -3.70 -0.14 -11.58
CA ARG A 8 -5.13 -0.37 -11.72
C ARG A 8 -5.83 0.95 -11.95
N ASP A 9 -7.05 0.89 -12.49
CA ASP A 9 -7.86 2.08 -12.72
C ASP A 9 -7.97 2.91 -11.43
N PRO A 10 -7.77 4.24 -11.49
CA PRO A 10 -7.88 5.08 -10.31
C PRO A 10 -9.20 4.93 -9.55
N ALA A 11 -10.32 4.69 -10.25
CA ALA A 11 -11.60 4.47 -9.59
C ALA A 11 -11.58 3.21 -8.74
N VAL A 12 -10.92 2.15 -9.21
CA VAL A 12 -10.77 0.89 -8.47
C VAL A 12 -9.90 1.10 -7.23
N ILE A 13 -8.79 1.82 -7.39
CA ILE A 13 -7.90 2.14 -6.28
C ILE A 13 -8.62 2.98 -5.23
N SER A 14 -9.39 3.98 -5.68
CA SER A 14 -10.15 4.85 -4.77
C SER A 14 -11.20 4.05 -4.00
N ALA A 15 -11.90 3.16 -4.67
CA ALA A 15 -12.91 2.31 -4.02
C ALA A 15 -12.29 1.42 -2.95
N GLU A 16 -11.12 0.84 -3.23
CA GLU A 16 -10.42 0.00 -2.24
C GLU A 16 -9.96 0.85 -1.05
N SER A 17 -9.44 2.05 -1.30
CA SER A 17 -9.06 2.98 -0.23
C SER A 17 -10.23 3.28 0.69
N ASP A 18 -11.42 3.49 0.12
CA ASP A 18 -12.62 3.75 0.91
C ASP A 18 -13.04 2.51 1.71
N THR A 19 -12.90 1.32 1.12
CA THR A 19 -13.23 0.07 1.81
C THR A 19 -12.32 -0.16 3.02
N LEU A 20 -11.08 0.30 2.95
CA LEU A 20 -10.10 0.16 4.03
C LEU A 20 -10.34 1.14 5.19
N ARG A 21 -11.10 2.20 4.96
CA ARG A 21 -11.25 3.29 5.93
C ARG A 21 -11.74 2.84 7.30
N PRO A 22 -12.82 2.03 7.43
CA PRO A 22 -13.31 1.66 8.76
C PRO A 22 -12.27 0.91 9.57
N ALA A 23 -11.58 -0.06 8.98
CA ALA A 23 -10.56 -0.83 9.68
C ALA A 23 -9.35 0.04 10.05
N ALA A 24 -8.96 0.97 9.17
CA ALA A 24 -7.88 1.90 9.45
C ALA A 24 -8.24 2.81 10.64
N LYS A 25 -9.47 3.31 10.67
CA LYS A 25 -9.94 4.14 11.77
C LYS A 25 -10.05 3.37 13.09
N SER A 26 -10.29 2.07 13.02
CA SER A 26 -10.38 1.22 14.20
C SER A 26 -9.01 0.86 14.78
N GLY A 27 -7.93 1.33 14.17
CA GLY A 27 -6.59 1.15 14.69
C GLY A 27 -5.78 0.04 14.03
N SER A 28 -6.28 -0.58 12.97
CA SER A 28 -5.51 -1.60 12.25
C SER A 28 -4.36 -0.95 11.49
N ALA A 29 -3.14 -1.20 11.94
CA ALA A 29 -1.96 -0.64 11.28
C ALA A 29 -1.81 -1.15 9.85
N PHE A 30 -2.12 -2.41 9.59
CA PHE A 30 -2.09 -2.97 8.24
C PHE A 30 -3.00 -2.16 7.31
N HIS A 31 -4.24 -1.93 7.71
CA HIS A 31 -5.19 -1.20 6.88
C HIS A 31 -4.81 0.27 6.74
N GLN A 32 -4.21 0.86 7.76
CA GLN A 32 -3.70 2.23 7.67
C GLN A 32 -2.60 2.34 6.62
N GLY A 33 -1.64 1.41 6.67
CA GLY A 33 -0.54 1.39 5.70
C GLY A 33 -1.05 1.18 4.28
N ALA A 34 -1.98 0.25 4.09
CA ALA A 34 -2.58 0.00 2.79
C ALA A 34 -3.30 1.24 2.26
N ARG A 35 -4.11 1.88 3.10
CA ARG A 35 -4.86 3.06 2.70
C ARG A 35 -3.95 4.24 2.36
N ASP A 36 -2.93 4.47 3.19
CA ASP A 36 -1.98 5.55 2.94
C ASP A 36 -1.26 5.36 1.60
N ALA A 37 -0.88 4.12 1.29
CA ALA A 37 -0.23 3.81 0.02
C ALA A 37 -1.14 4.11 -1.17
N LEU A 38 -2.41 3.68 -1.10
CA LEU A 38 -3.34 3.91 -2.19
C LEU A 38 -3.65 5.39 -2.37
N ARG A 39 -3.80 6.13 -1.28
CA ARG A 39 -4.02 7.57 -1.36
C ARG A 39 -2.82 8.28 -1.99
N TRP A 40 -1.62 7.86 -1.62
CA TRP A 40 -0.40 8.43 -2.20
C TRP A 40 -0.36 8.22 -3.72
N LEU A 41 -0.73 7.03 -4.19
CA LEU A 41 -0.80 6.77 -5.64
C LEU A 41 -1.82 7.65 -6.34
N LEU A 42 -2.91 8.02 -5.66
CA LEU A 42 -3.97 8.84 -6.23
C LEU A 42 -3.68 10.33 -6.23
N VAL A 43 -3.02 10.84 -5.19
CA VAL A 43 -2.88 12.28 -5.02
C VAL A 43 -1.44 12.77 -4.96
N GLY A 44 -0.47 11.88 -4.84
CA GLY A 44 0.93 12.27 -4.72
C GLY A 44 1.25 12.81 -3.35
N GLY A 45 2.33 13.57 -3.25
CA GLY A 45 2.79 14.14 -1.99
C GLY A 45 3.90 13.32 -1.36
N PRO A 46 4.06 13.41 -0.03
CA PRO A 46 5.12 12.65 0.64
C PRO A 46 4.83 11.15 0.64
N GLY A 47 5.83 10.35 0.31
CA GLY A 47 5.73 8.89 0.38
C GLY A 47 5.48 8.46 1.82
N PRO A 48 4.61 7.47 2.05
CA PRO A 48 4.21 7.09 3.41
C PRO A 48 5.35 6.64 4.31
N LEU A 49 6.39 6.02 3.77
CA LEU A 49 7.55 5.57 4.55
C LEU A 49 8.78 6.42 4.31
N THR A 50 9.06 6.79 3.06
CA THR A 50 10.28 7.54 2.73
C THR A 50 10.15 9.03 3.00
N GLY A 51 8.94 9.59 2.91
CA GLY A 51 8.71 11.03 3.02
C GLY A 51 9.11 11.82 1.78
N GLY A 52 9.62 11.16 0.76
CA GLY A 52 10.02 11.83 -0.48
C GLY A 52 8.82 12.38 -1.23
N ILE A 53 8.87 13.65 -1.60
CA ILE A 53 7.74 14.33 -2.26
C ILE A 53 7.71 13.94 -3.73
N THR A 54 6.54 13.49 -4.20
CA THR A 54 6.34 13.09 -5.59
C THR A 54 5.01 13.62 -6.09
N GLY A 55 5.01 14.17 -7.31
CA GLY A 55 3.77 14.57 -7.97
C GLY A 55 3.20 13.43 -8.79
N LEU A 56 2.06 13.69 -9.43
CA LEU A 56 1.40 12.71 -10.30
C LEU A 56 1.86 12.89 -11.74
N PRO A 57 1.93 11.80 -12.52
CA PRO A 57 1.77 10.41 -12.08
C PRO A 57 2.98 9.96 -11.27
N ILE A 58 2.74 9.06 -10.31
CA ILE A 58 3.82 8.55 -9.46
C ILE A 58 4.79 7.73 -10.33
N PRO A 59 6.08 8.05 -10.35
CA PRO A 59 7.03 7.29 -11.16
C PRO A 59 7.37 5.96 -10.50
N LEU A 60 7.73 4.97 -11.33
CA LEU A 60 8.08 3.64 -10.85
C LEU A 60 9.17 3.69 -9.78
N ARG A 61 10.18 4.53 -9.96
CA ARG A 61 11.28 4.63 -8.99
C ARG A 61 10.79 5.01 -7.60
N ALA A 62 9.74 5.84 -7.52
CA ALA A 62 9.17 6.24 -6.23
C ALA A 62 8.43 5.08 -5.57
N VAL A 63 7.71 4.29 -6.36
CA VAL A 63 7.05 3.08 -5.85
C VAL A 63 8.09 2.09 -5.36
N VAL A 64 9.15 1.86 -6.12
CA VAL A 64 10.25 0.97 -5.72
C VAL A 64 10.89 1.44 -4.42
N ALA A 65 11.09 2.74 -4.25
CA ALA A 65 11.67 3.28 -3.03
C ALA A 65 10.78 3.00 -1.82
N GLU A 66 9.46 3.17 -1.97
CA GLU A 66 8.53 2.86 -0.88
C GLU A 66 8.52 1.36 -0.56
N LEU A 67 8.54 0.50 -1.59
CA LEU A 67 8.59 -0.95 -1.39
C LEU A 67 9.89 -1.36 -0.69
N SER A 68 11.02 -0.78 -1.07
CA SER A 68 12.29 -1.07 -0.42
C SER A 68 12.28 -0.64 1.05
N ALA A 69 11.68 0.53 1.34
CA ALA A 69 11.55 1.01 2.71
C ALA A 69 10.64 0.07 3.52
N ALA A 70 9.57 -0.43 2.91
CA ALA A 70 8.68 -1.38 3.57
C ALA A 70 9.40 -2.68 3.90
N GLU A 71 10.17 -3.21 2.95
CA GLU A 71 10.94 -4.43 3.18
C GLU A 71 11.95 -4.26 4.32
N ALA A 72 12.60 -3.11 4.38
CA ALA A 72 13.55 -2.83 5.46
C ALA A 72 12.87 -2.87 6.83
N VAL A 73 11.62 -2.39 6.91
CA VAL A 73 10.84 -2.44 8.17
C VAL A 73 10.40 -3.88 8.47
N ILE A 74 9.90 -4.59 7.46
CA ILE A 74 9.32 -5.94 7.65
C ILE A 74 10.39 -6.93 8.07
N TYR A 75 11.54 -6.89 7.42
CA TYR A 75 12.62 -7.87 7.63
C TYR A 75 13.77 -7.35 8.51
N GLY A 76 13.63 -6.12 9.03
CA GLY A 76 14.61 -5.56 9.94
C GLY A 76 14.31 -5.90 11.39
N ARG A 77 14.77 -5.05 12.29
CA ARG A 77 14.52 -5.24 13.72
C ARG A 77 13.02 -5.16 13.99
N PRO A 78 12.52 -5.96 14.95
CA PRO A 78 11.11 -5.87 15.36
C PRO A 78 10.76 -4.42 15.71
N SER A 79 9.64 -3.94 15.16
CA SER A 79 9.18 -2.58 15.41
C SER A 79 7.66 -2.55 15.36
N GLY A 80 7.07 -1.51 15.94
CA GLY A 80 5.64 -1.31 15.89
C GLY A 80 5.12 -0.94 14.51
N ARG A 81 6.00 -0.73 13.54
CA ARG A 81 5.60 -0.34 12.18
C ARG A 81 5.52 -1.50 11.19
N ARG A 82 5.80 -2.71 11.65
CA ARG A 82 5.82 -3.86 10.74
C ARG A 82 4.49 -4.08 10.04
N ASP A 83 3.39 -4.06 10.78
CA ASP A 83 2.07 -4.28 10.19
C ASP A 83 1.71 -3.16 9.21
N TYR A 84 2.05 -1.92 9.55
CA TYR A 84 1.86 -0.79 8.65
C TYR A 84 2.61 -1.01 7.34
N ALA A 85 3.89 -1.39 7.44
CA ALA A 85 4.72 -1.63 6.27
C ALA A 85 4.19 -2.79 5.42
N MET A 86 3.67 -3.84 6.07
CA MET A 86 3.07 -4.97 5.35
C MET A 86 1.84 -4.55 4.57
N GLY A 87 1.00 -3.71 5.17
CA GLY A 87 -0.18 -3.20 4.49
C GLY A 87 0.18 -2.33 3.31
N LEU A 88 1.16 -1.45 3.48
CA LEU A 88 1.65 -0.60 2.42
C LEU A 88 2.21 -1.43 1.25
N GLU A 89 3.06 -2.41 1.55
CA GLU A 89 3.64 -3.27 0.54
C GLU A 89 2.56 -4.01 -0.25
N HIS A 90 1.61 -4.60 0.47
CA HIS A 90 0.54 -5.34 -0.19
C HIS A 90 -0.29 -4.44 -1.11
N ALA A 91 -0.62 -3.24 -0.63
CA ALA A 91 -1.43 -2.31 -1.42
C ALA A 91 -0.70 -1.86 -2.68
N LEU A 92 0.59 -1.55 -2.57
CA LEU A 92 1.37 -1.14 -3.74
C LEU A 92 1.49 -2.27 -4.76
N MET A 93 1.73 -3.49 -4.30
CA MET A 93 1.82 -4.64 -5.20
C MET A 93 0.48 -4.92 -5.89
N TRP A 94 -0.62 -4.79 -5.15
CA TRP A 94 -1.95 -4.95 -5.75
C TRP A 94 -2.23 -3.85 -6.77
N ALA A 95 -1.93 -2.60 -6.44
CA ALA A 95 -2.19 -1.48 -7.35
C ALA A 95 -1.35 -1.57 -8.63
N GLU A 96 -0.16 -2.17 -8.55
CA GLU A 96 0.70 -2.40 -9.71
C GLU A 96 0.32 -3.64 -10.51
N LEU A 97 -0.78 -4.29 -10.17
CA LEU A 97 -1.22 -5.52 -10.83
C LEU A 97 -0.29 -6.72 -10.57
N ALA A 98 0.56 -6.62 -9.55
CA ALA A 98 1.46 -7.70 -9.18
C ALA A 98 0.75 -8.81 -8.40
N THR A 99 -0.40 -8.51 -7.81
CA THR A 99 -1.25 -9.51 -7.18
C THR A 99 -2.71 -9.16 -7.45
N GLU A 100 -3.55 -10.18 -7.54
CA GLU A 100 -4.98 -9.97 -7.76
C GLU A 100 -5.75 -9.82 -6.44
N THR A 101 -5.13 -10.18 -5.32
CA THR A 101 -5.78 -10.12 -4.02
C THR A 101 -5.69 -8.71 -3.44
N ALA A 102 -6.83 -8.03 -3.31
CA ALA A 102 -6.89 -6.70 -2.71
C ALA A 102 -6.52 -6.77 -1.22
N PRO A 103 -5.99 -5.67 -0.66
CA PRO A 103 -5.59 -5.65 0.75
C PRO A 103 -6.69 -6.09 1.73
N THR A 104 -7.92 -5.64 1.51
CA THR A 104 -9.05 -6.02 2.35
C THR A 104 -9.31 -7.52 2.28
N THR A 105 -9.31 -8.07 1.06
CA THR A 105 -9.56 -9.48 0.80
C THR A 105 -8.43 -10.35 1.32
N ALA A 106 -7.18 -9.88 1.25
CA ALA A 106 -6.03 -10.64 1.74
C ALA A 106 -6.19 -10.99 3.21
N ARG A 107 -6.58 -10.02 4.05
CA ARG A 107 -6.81 -10.29 5.48
C ARG A 107 -8.02 -11.20 5.69
N GLY A 108 -9.09 -10.98 4.94
CA GLY A 108 -10.27 -11.83 5.02
C GLY A 108 -9.98 -13.25 4.58
N SER A 109 -9.20 -13.42 3.52
CA SER A 109 -8.85 -14.73 2.98
C SER A 109 -8.07 -15.58 3.99
N GLU A 110 -7.18 -14.98 4.76
CA GLU A 110 -6.44 -15.70 5.79
C GLU A 110 -7.35 -16.35 6.79
N ARG A 111 -8.44 -15.69 7.16
CA ARG A 111 -9.41 -16.25 8.08
C ARG A 111 -10.23 -17.34 7.42
N SER A 112 -10.64 -17.13 6.19
CA SER A 112 -11.49 -18.08 5.48
C SER A 112 -10.79 -19.41 5.23
N THR A 113 -9.52 -19.38 4.89
CA THR A 113 -8.79 -20.60 4.55
C THR A 113 -8.50 -21.50 5.73
N ARG A 114 -8.78 -21.06 6.93
CA ARG A 114 -8.56 -21.87 8.13
C ARG A 114 -9.71 -22.78 8.49
N GLN A 115 -10.75 -22.70 7.75
CA GLN A 115 -11.91 -23.55 8.03
C GLN A 115 -11.71 -24.97 7.62
#